data_030a40e8c1227cb05248e005ec70e00d
#
_entry.id   030a40e8c1227cb05248e005ec70e00d
#
_cell.length_a   1.000
_cell.length_b   1.000
_cell.length_c   1.000
_cell.angle_alpha   90.00
_cell.angle_beta   90.00
_cell.angle_gamma   90.00
#
_symmetry.space_group_name_H-M   'P 1'
#
loop_
_entity.id
_entity.type
_entity.pdbx_description
1 polymer ?
#
loop_
_entity_poly.entity_id
_entity_poly.type
_entity_poly.pdbx_seq_one_letter_code
_entity_poly.pdbx_strand_id
1 'polypeptide(L)'
;MKQPVKQSTAADSSISGSRVLKYQEGYTWQERVRRAYKDESGNWTGVTRTSLVGGSDEIPVPFHLRYFEVEAGGFSSLEKHEHQHIVVIMRGRGRVTLGDHETVIAFGDVVYIAPWEVHQFGNPDGPEPLGFLCAVPAERDRPVPVERKSSDS
;
A
#
# COMPACT_ATOMS: atom_id res chain seq x y z
N MET A 1 -8.55 34.94 -25.61
CA MET A 1 -9.31 34.94 -24.34
C MET A 1 -9.18 33.56 -23.71
N LYS A 2 -8.57 33.50 -22.55
CA LYS A 2 -8.57 32.26 -21.76
C LYS A 2 -9.97 32.09 -21.14
N GLN A 3 -10.66 31.04 -21.50
CA GLN A 3 -11.89 30.67 -20.81
C GLN A 3 -11.56 30.26 -19.37
N PRO A 4 -12.37 30.67 -18.38
CA PRO A 4 -12.16 30.22 -17.01
C PRO A 4 -12.31 28.70 -16.96
N VAL A 5 -11.29 28.07 -16.42
CA VAL A 5 -11.38 26.64 -16.10
C VAL A 5 -12.48 26.48 -15.06
N LYS A 6 -13.59 25.89 -15.45
CA LYS A 6 -14.62 25.53 -14.50
C LYS A 6 -13.99 24.55 -13.50
N GLN A 7 -13.78 25.02 -12.29
CA GLN A 7 -13.44 24.12 -11.19
C GLN A 7 -14.60 23.14 -11.03
N SER A 8 -14.31 21.88 -11.29
CA SER A 8 -15.24 20.80 -10.98
C SER A 8 -15.56 20.85 -9.50
N THR A 9 -16.81 21.10 -9.18
CA THR A 9 -17.27 21.03 -7.80
C THR A 9 -17.32 19.58 -7.34
N ALA A 10 -16.96 19.33 -6.08
CA ALA A 10 -16.87 18.01 -5.46
C ALA A 10 -18.15 17.14 -5.53
N ALA A 11 -19.27 17.69 -6.03
CA ALA A 11 -20.56 17.02 -6.12
C ALA A 11 -20.64 15.94 -7.21
N ASP A 12 -19.66 15.86 -8.13
CA ASP A 12 -19.67 14.93 -9.27
C ASP A 12 -18.83 13.66 -9.06
N SER A 13 -18.49 13.36 -7.81
CA SER A 13 -17.67 12.17 -7.46
C SER A 13 -18.37 10.84 -7.73
N SER A 14 -19.70 10.84 -7.98
CA SER A 14 -20.47 9.62 -8.26
C SER A 14 -20.47 9.23 -9.73
N ILE A 15 -19.91 10.04 -10.61
CA ILE A 15 -19.98 9.84 -12.04
C ILE A 15 -18.73 9.09 -12.52
N SER A 16 -18.98 8.07 -13.34
CA SER A 16 -17.94 7.35 -14.05
C SER A 16 -17.13 8.30 -14.92
N GLY A 17 -15.87 8.49 -14.60
CA GLY A 17 -14.99 9.33 -15.41
C GLY A 17 -13.58 9.40 -14.87
N SER A 18 -12.70 9.82 -15.76
CA SER A 18 -11.30 10.02 -15.40
C SER A 18 -11.15 11.19 -14.45
N ARG A 19 -10.24 11.08 -13.51
CA ARG A 19 -10.00 12.12 -12.50
C ARG A 19 -8.55 12.16 -12.08
N VAL A 20 -8.16 13.28 -11.47
CA VAL A 20 -6.87 13.45 -10.84
C VAL A 20 -7.07 13.52 -9.33
N LEU A 21 -6.38 12.67 -8.62
CA LEU A 21 -6.25 12.77 -7.17
C LEU A 21 -5.02 13.64 -6.88
N LYS A 22 -5.24 14.86 -6.44
CA LYS A 22 -4.13 15.79 -6.17
C LYS A 22 -3.37 15.38 -4.92
N TYR A 23 -2.06 15.24 -5.08
CA TYR A 23 -1.16 15.04 -3.95
C TYR A 23 -1.15 16.28 -3.04
N GLN A 24 -1.12 16.03 -1.76
CA GLN A 24 -1.00 17.04 -0.70
C GLN A 24 0.23 16.75 0.15
N GLU A 25 0.68 17.74 0.91
CA GLU A 25 1.82 17.55 1.81
C GLU A 25 1.57 16.41 2.80
N GLY A 26 2.65 15.72 3.19
CA GLY A 26 2.59 14.65 4.17
C GLY A 26 2.12 13.31 3.61
N TYR A 27 2.30 13.08 2.31
CA TYR A 27 1.90 11.83 1.66
C TYR A 27 0.41 11.55 1.83
N THR A 28 -0.38 12.55 1.53
CA THR A 28 -1.83 12.50 1.51
C THR A 28 -2.35 12.91 0.14
N TRP A 29 -3.59 12.59 -0.14
CA TRP A 29 -4.25 12.92 -1.39
C TRP A 29 -5.62 13.52 -1.13
N GLN A 30 -6.03 14.41 -2.00
CA GLN A 30 -7.33 15.06 -1.94
C GLN A 30 -8.46 14.02 -1.84
N GLU A 31 -9.39 14.25 -0.91
CA GLU A 31 -10.57 13.37 -0.71
C GLU A 31 -10.24 11.92 -0.36
N ARG A 32 -9.04 11.67 0.14
CA ARG A 32 -8.62 10.35 0.62
C ARG A 32 -8.24 10.42 2.09
N VAL A 33 -8.57 9.37 2.82
CA VAL A 33 -8.37 9.31 4.27
C VAL A 33 -7.37 8.21 4.60
N ARG A 34 -6.35 8.58 5.37
CA ARG A 34 -5.41 7.61 5.95
C ARG A 34 -6.05 6.96 7.16
N ARG A 35 -6.00 5.63 7.22
CA ARG A 35 -6.54 4.85 8.33
C ARG A 35 -5.50 3.88 8.86
N ALA A 36 -5.55 3.61 10.16
CA ALA A 36 -4.78 2.51 10.73
C ALA A 36 -5.19 1.22 10.02
N TYR A 37 -4.21 0.43 9.65
CA TYR A 37 -4.44 -0.83 8.95
C TYR A 37 -4.12 -2.01 9.86
N LYS A 38 -5.15 -2.79 10.15
CA LYS A 38 -5.02 -4.07 10.82
C LYS A 38 -5.89 -5.07 10.07
N ASP A 39 -5.25 -6.06 9.50
CA ASP A 39 -5.96 -7.20 8.95
C ASP A 39 -6.19 -8.20 10.09
N GLU A 40 -7.42 -8.70 10.25
CA GLU A 40 -7.77 -9.71 11.27
C GLU A 40 -6.94 -10.99 11.16
N SER A 41 -6.38 -11.26 9.98
CA SER A 41 -5.62 -12.47 9.70
C SER A 41 -4.13 -12.40 10.04
N GLY A 42 -3.57 -11.25 10.45
CA GLY A 42 -2.12 -11.10 10.61
C GLY A 42 -1.67 -10.08 11.66
N ASN A 43 -0.38 -10.09 11.93
CA ASN A 43 0.29 -9.17 12.85
C ASN A 43 0.80 -7.94 12.09
N TRP A 44 0.00 -6.89 12.09
CA TRP A 44 0.37 -5.59 11.54
C TRP A 44 0.66 -4.63 12.68
N THR A 45 1.81 -4.00 12.67
CA THR A 45 2.21 -3.04 13.71
C THR A 45 2.67 -1.75 13.08
N GLY A 46 2.05 -0.63 13.48
CA GLY A 46 2.42 0.69 13.02
C GLY A 46 2.21 0.92 11.52
N VAL A 47 1.17 0.33 10.95
CA VAL A 47 0.86 0.46 9.53
C VAL A 47 -0.41 1.26 9.31
N THR A 48 -0.36 2.20 8.38
CA THR A 48 -1.53 2.94 7.89
C THR A 48 -1.73 2.70 6.40
N ARG A 49 -2.97 2.84 5.95
CA ARG A 49 -3.34 2.68 4.55
C ARG A 49 -4.22 3.84 4.09
N THR A 50 -3.95 4.31 2.89
CA THR A 50 -4.82 5.22 2.14
C THR A 50 -5.24 4.52 0.86
N SER A 51 -6.53 4.27 0.69
CA SER A 51 -7.05 3.74 -0.58
C SER A 51 -7.13 4.88 -1.59
N LEU A 52 -6.42 4.76 -2.71
CA LEU A 52 -6.37 5.80 -3.74
C LEU A 52 -7.35 5.53 -4.86
N VAL A 53 -7.33 4.33 -5.43
CA VAL A 53 -8.23 3.91 -6.50
C VAL A 53 -8.78 2.54 -6.14
N GLY A 54 -10.09 2.39 -6.18
CA GLY A 54 -10.76 1.15 -5.80
C GLY A 54 -10.90 0.99 -4.28
N GLY A 55 -11.52 -0.09 -3.85
CA GLY A 55 -11.68 -0.40 -2.43
C GLY A 55 -12.71 0.45 -1.68
N SER A 56 -13.50 1.24 -2.39
CA SER A 56 -14.61 2.03 -1.86
C SER A 56 -15.86 1.77 -2.69
N ASP A 57 -16.98 2.38 -2.32
CA ASP A 57 -18.25 2.30 -3.06
C ASP A 57 -18.22 3.05 -4.40
N GLU A 58 -17.04 3.47 -4.82
CA GLU A 58 -16.85 4.10 -6.11
C GLU A 58 -16.87 3.05 -7.24
N ILE A 59 -16.66 3.52 -8.46
CA ILE A 59 -16.68 2.73 -9.68
C ILE A 59 -15.87 1.45 -9.56
N PRO A 60 -16.43 0.30 -9.93
CA PRO A 60 -15.67 -0.93 -9.99
C PRO A 60 -14.48 -0.82 -10.96
N VAL A 61 -13.31 -1.08 -10.45
CA VAL A 61 -12.06 -1.11 -11.24
C VAL A 61 -11.41 -2.49 -11.09
N PRO A 62 -10.73 -2.99 -12.12
CA PRO A 62 -10.15 -4.34 -12.06
C PRO A 62 -8.89 -4.43 -11.19
N PHE A 63 -8.36 -3.31 -10.73
CA PHE A 63 -7.20 -3.24 -9.84
C PHE A 63 -7.39 -2.12 -8.83
N HIS A 64 -6.79 -2.26 -7.65
CA HIS A 64 -6.79 -1.25 -6.61
C HIS A 64 -5.40 -0.65 -6.47
N LEU A 65 -5.32 0.65 -6.22
CA LEU A 65 -4.09 1.33 -5.85
C LEU A 65 -4.23 1.87 -4.43
N ARG A 66 -3.25 1.51 -3.57
CA ARG A 66 -3.24 1.90 -2.16
C ARG A 66 -1.87 2.48 -1.83
N TYR A 67 -1.84 3.37 -0.86
CA TYR A 67 -0.61 3.86 -0.26
C TYR A 67 -0.53 3.40 1.19
N PHE A 68 0.59 2.79 1.53
CA PHE A 68 0.88 2.34 2.90
C PHE A 68 2.02 3.11 3.50
N GLU A 69 1.96 3.34 4.80
CA GLU A 69 3.10 3.77 5.60
C GLU A 69 3.33 2.82 6.75
N VAL A 70 4.60 2.51 6.97
CA VAL A 70 5.07 1.70 8.08
C VAL A 70 5.95 2.57 8.96
N GLU A 71 5.51 2.79 10.20
CA GLU A 71 6.27 3.59 11.18
C GLU A 71 7.62 2.96 11.50
N ALA A 72 8.53 3.75 12.05
CA ALA A 72 9.77 3.24 12.62
C ALA A 72 9.46 2.14 13.66
N GLY A 73 10.08 0.98 13.50
CA GLY A 73 9.81 -0.20 14.32
C GLY A 73 8.58 -1.00 13.91
N GLY A 74 7.80 -0.51 12.95
CA GLY A 74 6.62 -1.19 12.45
C GLY A 74 6.91 -2.25 11.39
N PHE A 75 5.90 -3.06 11.12
CA PHE A 75 5.99 -4.12 10.12
C PHE A 75 4.60 -4.58 9.68
N SER A 76 4.52 -5.07 8.45
CA SER A 76 3.35 -5.77 7.95
C SER A 76 3.34 -7.22 8.41
N SER A 77 2.22 -7.90 8.26
CA SER A 77 2.15 -9.34 8.49
C SER A 77 3.10 -10.09 7.55
N LEU A 78 3.72 -11.14 8.06
CA LEU A 78 4.41 -12.14 7.24
C LEU A 78 3.34 -13.05 6.64
N GLU A 79 3.15 -12.99 5.34
CA GLU A 79 2.01 -13.63 4.69
C GLU A 79 2.32 -14.10 3.27
N LYS A 80 1.45 -14.92 2.74
CA LYS A 80 1.44 -15.35 1.34
C LYS A 80 0.01 -15.38 0.80
N HIS A 81 -0.14 -15.25 -0.51
CA HIS A 81 -1.41 -15.31 -1.20
C HIS A 81 -1.20 -15.56 -2.70
N GLU A 82 -2.26 -15.95 -3.38
CA GLU A 82 -2.19 -16.21 -4.81
C GLU A 82 -2.02 -14.93 -5.63
N HIS A 83 -2.75 -13.86 -5.25
CA HIS A 83 -2.67 -12.62 -6.01
C HIS A 83 -1.29 -11.95 -5.91
N GLN A 84 -0.94 -11.24 -6.97
CA GLN A 84 0.33 -10.55 -7.10
C GLN A 84 0.26 -9.14 -6.53
N HIS A 85 1.41 -8.60 -6.11
CA HIS A 85 1.57 -7.19 -5.77
C HIS A 85 2.61 -6.54 -6.66
N ILE A 86 2.37 -5.28 -7.01
CA ILE A 86 3.40 -4.38 -7.53
C ILE A 86 3.51 -3.22 -6.55
N VAL A 87 4.69 -3.02 -6.02
CA VAL A 87 4.96 -2.02 -4.99
C VAL A 87 6.02 -1.04 -5.48
N VAL A 88 5.76 0.25 -5.29
CA VAL A 88 6.72 1.32 -5.60
C VAL A 88 7.03 2.08 -4.34
N ILE A 89 8.30 2.13 -3.94
CA ILE A 89 8.72 2.82 -2.72
C ILE A 89 8.76 4.32 -2.99
N MET A 90 8.05 5.09 -2.16
CA MET A 90 7.89 6.53 -2.31
C MET A 90 8.46 7.36 -1.16
N ARG A 91 8.69 6.74 -0.02
CA ARG A 91 9.15 7.47 1.17
C ARG A 91 10.03 6.60 2.03
N GLY A 92 11.10 7.18 2.54
CA GLY A 92 11.94 6.55 3.54
C GLY A 92 12.69 5.34 3.04
N ARG A 93 13.04 4.49 3.96
CA ARG A 93 13.86 3.31 3.76
C ARG A 93 13.36 2.19 4.66
N GLY A 94 13.40 0.98 4.17
CA GLY A 94 12.96 -0.18 4.95
C GLY A 94 13.53 -1.47 4.41
N ARG A 95 12.86 -2.55 4.73
CA ARG A 95 13.25 -3.89 4.30
C ARG A 95 12.03 -4.65 3.80
N VAL A 96 12.28 -5.48 2.80
CA VAL A 96 11.28 -6.45 2.33
C VAL A 96 11.86 -7.85 2.48
N THR A 97 11.06 -8.74 3.04
CA THR A 97 11.32 -10.18 3.04
C THR A 97 10.58 -10.80 1.87
N LEU A 98 11.31 -11.53 1.03
CA LEU A 98 10.76 -12.30 -0.08
C LEU A 98 11.28 -13.74 0.04
N GLY A 99 10.40 -14.66 0.40
CA GLY A 99 10.79 -16.02 0.72
C GLY A 99 11.75 -16.07 1.92
N ASP A 100 12.96 -16.48 1.69
CA ASP A 100 14.04 -16.56 2.70
C ASP A 100 15.07 -15.42 2.58
N HIS A 101 14.82 -14.45 1.69
CA HIS A 101 15.72 -13.31 1.46
C HIS A 101 15.14 -12.02 2.02
N GLU A 102 16.02 -11.21 2.59
CA GLU A 102 15.69 -9.87 3.05
C GLU A 102 16.52 -8.85 2.26
N THR A 103 15.85 -7.84 1.72
CA THR A 103 16.47 -6.80 0.91
C THR A 103 16.12 -5.42 1.46
N VAL A 104 17.11 -4.53 1.53
CA VAL A 104 16.88 -3.12 1.85
C VAL A 104 16.22 -2.45 0.65
N ILE A 105 15.17 -1.69 0.90
CA ILE A 105 14.43 -0.95 -0.10
C ILE A 105 14.39 0.54 0.25
N ALA A 106 14.39 1.38 -0.78
CA ALA A 106 14.41 2.82 -0.65
C ALA A 106 13.62 3.47 -1.80
N PHE A 107 13.49 4.79 -1.73
CA PHE A 107 12.74 5.57 -2.73
C PHE A 107 13.08 5.15 -4.17
N GLY A 108 12.04 4.93 -4.95
CA GLY A 108 12.13 4.58 -6.37
C GLY A 108 12.27 3.09 -6.65
N ASP A 109 12.56 2.27 -5.63
CA ASP A 109 12.61 0.83 -5.83
C ASP A 109 11.24 0.27 -6.16
N VAL A 110 11.22 -0.76 -7.01
CA VAL A 110 10.00 -1.48 -7.36
C VAL A 110 10.11 -2.90 -6.84
N VAL A 111 9.10 -3.34 -6.10
CA VAL A 111 9.02 -4.70 -5.59
C VAL A 111 7.89 -5.43 -6.28
N TYR A 112 8.20 -6.53 -6.94
CA TYR A 112 7.20 -7.45 -7.47
C TYR A 112 7.08 -8.65 -6.53
N ILE A 113 5.86 -8.98 -6.14
CA ILE A 113 5.56 -10.14 -5.30
C ILE A 113 4.80 -11.15 -6.13
N ALA A 114 5.44 -12.30 -6.36
CA ALA A 114 4.91 -13.41 -7.14
C ALA A 114 3.81 -14.17 -6.38
N PRO A 115 2.96 -14.93 -7.09
CA PRO A 115 1.98 -15.78 -6.43
C PRO A 115 2.65 -16.72 -5.40
N TRP A 116 2.05 -16.79 -4.22
CA TRP A 116 2.46 -17.66 -3.10
C TRP A 116 3.83 -17.38 -2.51
N GLU A 117 4.49 -16.31 -2.91
CA GLU A 117 5.74 -15.91 -2.29
C GLU A 117 5.47 -15.33 -0.89
N VAL A 118 6.13 -15.90 0.10
CA VAL A 118 6.10 -15.38 1.47
C VAL A 118 6.75 -14.00 1.48
N HIS A 119 6.07 -13.00 2.05
CA HIS A 119 6.58 -11.63 2.05
C HIS A 119 6.18 -10.86 3.29
N GLN A 120 6.98 -9.86 3.61
CA GLN A 120 6.75 -8.91 4.69
C GLN A 120 7.51 -7.62 4.41
N PHE A 121 6.88 -6.48 4.70
CA PHE A 121 7.54 -5.17 4.72
C PHE A 121 7.80 -4.75 6.15
N GLY A 122 8.95 -4.16 6.39
CA GLY A 122 9.31 -3.67 7.72
C GLY A 122 10.14 -2.40 7.68
N ASN A 123 10.11 -1.68 8.79
CA ASN A 123 10.90 -0.47 8.99
C ASN A 123 11.66 -0.55 10.32
N PRO A 124 12.64 -1.47 10.45
CA PRO A 124 13.31 -1.70 11.72
C PRO A 124 14.19 -0.54 12.18
N ASP A 125 14.71 0.24 11.24
CA ASP A 125 15.74 1.23 11.52
C ASP A 125 15.23 2.67 11.59
N GLY A 126 14.04 2.94 11.08
CA GLY A 126 13.52 4.30 11.03
C GLY A 126 14.53 5.29 10.40
N PRO A 127 14.60 6.53 10.84
CA PRO A 127 13.63 7.24 11.70
C PRO A 127 12.36 7.65 10.96
N GLU A 128 12.43 7.75 9.63
CA GLU A 128 11.33 8.16 8.77
C GLU A 128 10.40 6.97 8.50
N PRO A 129 9.08 7.18 8.35
CA PRO A 129 8.19 6.15 7.88
C PRO A 129 8.62 5.60 6.51
N LEU A 130 8.45 4.31 6.32
CA LEU A 130 8.54 3.67 5.01
C LEU A 130 7.19 3.81 4.31
N GLY A 131 7.15 4.48 3.17
CA GLY A 131 5.92 4.69 2.42
C GLY A 131 6.00 4.08 1.03
N PHE A 132 4.93 3.41 0.60
CA PHE A 132 4.89 2.77 -0.72
C PHE A 132 3.50 2.69 -1.32
N LEU A 133 3.45 2.81 -2.64
CA LEU A 133 2.27 2.49 -3.42
C LEU A 133 2.20 0.98 -3.66
N CYS A 134 1.00 0.43 -3.59
CA CYS A 134 0.75 -0.98 -3.81
C CYS A 134 -0.44 -1.18 -4.74
N ALA A 135 -0.20 -1.79 -5.90
CA ALA A 135 -1.23 -2.17 -6.84
C ALA A 135 -1.55 -3.65 -6.70
N VAL A 136 -2.84 -3.97 -6.61
CA VAL A 136 -3.34 -5.34 -6.46
C VAL A 136 -4.58 -5.53 -7.33
N PRO A 137 -4.90 -6.77 -7.74
CA PRO A 137 -6.19 -7.05 -8.37
C PRO A 137 -7.35 -6.71 -7.43
N ALA A 138 -8.44 -6.23 -7.98
CA ALA A 138 -9.67 -5.99 -7.20
C ALA A 138 -10.23 -7.29 -6.64
N GLU A 139 -10.32 -8.32 -7.48
CA GLU A 139 -10.65 -9.68 -7.04
C GLU A 139 -9.38 -10.39 -6.58
N ARG A 140 -9.34 -10.76 -5.33
CA ARG A 140 -8.16 -11.41 -4.75
C ARG A 140 -8.51 -12.30 -3.57
N ASP A 141 -7.70 -13.31 -3.39
CA ASP A 141 -7.76 -14.21 -2.26
C ASP A 141 -7.30 -13.51 -0.97
N ARG A 142 -7.69 -14.08 0.16
CA ARG A 142 -7.25 -13.60 1.46
C ARG A 142 -5.81 -14.03 1.74
N PRO A 143 -4.98 -13.12 2.28
CA PRO A 143 -3.66 -13.50 2.74
C PRO A 143 -3.71 -14.61 3.80
N VAL A 144 -2.73 -15.50 3.71
CA VAL A 144 -2.52 -16.57 4.69
C VAL A 144 -1.32 -16.19 5.55
N PRO A 145 -1.49 -16.00 6.86
CA PRO A 145 -0.37 -15.73 7.76
C PRO A 145 0.64 -16.88 7.77
N VAL A 146 1.91 -16.52 7.84
CA VAL A 146 3.00 -17.47 7.92
C VAL A 146 3.71 -17.26 9.26
N GLU A 147 3.89 -18.32 10.00
CA GLU A 147 4.70 -18.28 11.21
C GLU A 147 6.18 -18.34 10.84
N ARG A 148 6.98 -17.44 11.42
CA ARG A 148 8.41 -17.59 11.38
C ARG A 148 8.77 -18.83 12.20
N LYS A 149 9.43 -19.79 11.57
CA LYS A 149 10.05 -20.86 12.33
C LYS A 149 11.04 -20.23 13.30
N SER A 150 10.78 -20.37 14.60
CA SER A 150 11.79 -20.05 15.60
C SER A 150 13.04 -20.84 15.22
N SER A 151 14.13 -20.13 14.99
CA SER A 151 15.43 -20.79 14.88
C SER A 151 15.78 -21.29 16.28
N ASP A 152 15.33 -22.48 16.60
CA ASP A 152 15.89 -23.23 17.72
C ASP A 152 17.32 -23.63 17.35
N SER A 153 18.22 -22.78 17.73
CA SER A 153 19.63 -23.12 17.74
C SER A 153 19.93 -24.00 18.96
#